data_ccb3c45b0ad5a6f27808b72e161a675f
#
_entry.id   ccb3c45b0ad5a6f27808b72e161a675f
#
_cell.length_a   1.000
_cell.length_b   1.000
_cell.length_c   1.000
_cell.angle_alpha   90.00
_cell.angle_beta   90.00
_cell.angle_gamma   90.00
#
_symmetry.space_group_name_H-M   'P 1'
#
loop_
_entity.id
_entity.type
_entity.pdbx_description
1 polymer ?
#
loop_
_entity_poly.entity_id
_entity_poly.type
_entity_poly.pdbx_seq_one_letter_code
_entity_poly.pdbx_strand_id
1 'polypeptide(L)'
;MGTAGTPQRRAILTGGLAATTAALLTACSSKTDSTAKGTAAAAGASTSPSPVAAARPDSPWAAFARLMDGNKRWVDGRLQHPDRDPKRREFVAEEQKPYGVILSCIDSRVPPELLFDTGLGDLFVMRTGGQVVGPVVVGSVEYGPMTSGTPLIVVLGHQRCGAVKAAYEALRDGKELPGNLQSIADALAPAYEETAKGKHADPVDAMTRVHINQTAAGLRSNKDLAPMVKKGDLAVVSAYYSLDTGRVDVLTGAPSA
;
A
#
# COMPACT_ATOMS: atom_id res chain seq x y z
N MET A 1 2.86 -56.89 -5.30
CA MET A 1 4.01 -57.03 -6.20
C MET A 1 4.07 -55.85 -7.14
N GLY A 2 5.14 -55.10 -7.05
CA GLY A 2 5.75 -54.26 -8.04
C GLY A 2 5.01 -52.94 -8.39
N THR A 3 5.60 -51.79 -8.59
CA THR A 3 7.01 -51.35 -8.62
C THR A 3 7.00 -49.83 -8.45
N ALA A 4 7.90 -49.33 -7.64
CA ALA A 4 8.14 -47.91 -7.43
C ALA A 4 8.82 -47.30 -8.68
N GLY A 5 8.32 -46.17 -9.17
CA GLY A 5 8.92 -45.35 -10.21
C GLY A 5 9.67 -44.17 -9.59
N THR A 6 11.00 -44.17 -9.73
CA THR A 6 11.92 -43.10 -9.29
C THR A 6 11.89 -41.88 -10.22
N PRO A 7 11.99 -40.65 -9.70
CA PRO A 7 12.12 -39.47 -10.56
C PRO A 7 13.56 -39.28 -11.08
N GLN A 8 13.68 -39.15 -12.39
CA GLN A 8 14.92 -38.84 -13.09
C GLN A 8 15.42 -37.42 -12.79
N ARG A 9 16.62 -37.33 -12.26
CA ARG A 9 17.38 -36.08 -12.14
C ARG A 9 18.01 -35.75 -13.51
N ARG A 10 17.69 -34.60 -14.07
CA ARG A 10 18.35 -34.05 -15.26
C ARG A 10 19.65 -33.38 -14.84
N ALA A 11 20.78 -33.93 -15.38
CA ALA A 11 22.10 -33.37 -15.23
C ALA A 11 22.30 -32.15 -16.13
N ILE A 12 22.86 -31.08 -15.60
CA ILE A 12 23.30 -29.90 -16.33
C ILE A 12 24.76 -30.09 -16.72
N LEU A 13 25.02 -30.10 -18.02
CA LEU A 13 26.36 -30.15 -18.61
C LEU A 13 27.01 -28.76 -18.51
N THR A 14 28.16 -28.72 -17.81
CA THR A 14 29.12 -27.62 -17.84
C THR A 14 30.04 -27.80 -19.03
N GLY A 15 30.07 -26.85 -19.94
CA GLY A 15 31.07 -26.75 -21.01
C GLY A 15 31.84 -25.44 -20.88
N GLY A 16 33.09 -25.50 -20.47
CA GLY A 16 33.99 -24.38 -20.47
C GLY A 16 34.72 -24.23 -21.80
N LEU A 17 35.02 -23.00 -22.20
CA LEU A 17 36.12 -22.70 -23.13
C LEU A 17 36.73 -21.35 -22.79
N ALA A 18 38.00 -21.37 -22.46
CA ALA A 18 38.84 -20.20 -22.25
C ALA A 18 39.43 -19.75 -23.61
N ALA A 19 39.47 -18.45 -23.84
CA ALA A 19 40.34 -17.84 -24.82
C ALA A 19 40.87 -16.50 -24.35
N THR A 20 42.15 -16.46 -24.09
CA THR A 20 42.99 -15.30 -23.77
C THR A 20 43.34 -14.54 -25.03
N THR A 21 43.17 -13.21 -25.06
CA THR A 21 43.95 -12.35 -25.96
C THR A 21 44.35 -11.06 -25.22
N ALA A 22 45.65 -10.92 -25.03
CA ALA A 22 46.30 -9.70 -24.57
C ALA A 22 46.47 -8.73 -25.75
N ALA A 23 46.15 -7.47 -25.54
CA ALA A 23 46.52 -6.38 -26.45
C ALA A 23 47.15 -5.25 -25.65
N LEU A 24 48.42 -5.02 -25.92
CA LEU A 24 49.25 -3.89 -25.50
C LEU A 24 48.79 -2.63 -26.20
N LEU A 25 48.61 -1.56 -25.46
CA LEU A 25 48.47 -0.21 -26.02
C LEU A 25 49.51 0.76 -25.40
N THR A 26 50.33 1.21 -26.26
CA THR A 26 51.42 2.20 -26.13
C THR A 26 50.88 3.59 -25.75
N ALA A 27 51.61 4.21 -24.85
CA ALA A 27 51.43 5.62 -24.48
C ALA A 27 51.97 6.54 -25.62
N CYS A 28 51.18 7.58 -25.92
CA CYS A 28 51.70 8.78 -26.57
C CYS A 28 51.39 9.99 -25.69
N SER A 29 52.47 10.53 -25.14
CA SER A 29 52.51 11.82 -24.47
C SER A 29 52.64 12.95 -25.52
N SER A 30 51.74 13.92 -25.49
CA SER A 30 51.98 15.20 -26.15
C SER A 30 51.59 16.33 -25.19
N LYS A 31 52.60 17.03 -24.70
CA LYS A 31 52.47 18.33 -24.02
C LYS A 31 52.06 19.38 -25.03
N THR A 32 51.03 20.15 -24.71
CA THR A 32 50.83 21.49 -25.22
C THR A 32 50.34 22.37 -24.09
N ASP A 33 51.24 23.31 -23.71
CA ASP A 33 50.90 24.45 -22.87
C ASP A 33 49.88 25.34 -23.60
N SER A 34 48.79 25.67 -22.91
CA SER A 34 47.99 26.83 -23.25
C SER A 34 47.34 27.39 -21.98
N THR A 35 47.88 28.47 -21.51
CA THR A 35 47.33 29.34 -20.48
C THR A 35 46.00 29.95 -20.95
N ALA A 36 44.90 29.51 -20.42
CA ALA A 36 43.63 30.23 -20.47
C ALA A 36 43.07 30.37 -19.06
N LYS A 37 43.13 31.58 -18.51
CA LYS A 37 42.42 31.99 -17.31
C LYS A 37 40.92 31.88 -17.57
N GLY A 38 40.31 30.78 -17.17
CA GLY A 38 38.87 30.61 -17.10
C GLY A 38 38.43 30.79 -15.66
N THR A 39 37.73 31.86 -15.37
CA THR A 39 36.98 32.07 -14.12
C THR A 39 35.95 30.94 -13.97
N ALA A 40 36.23 30.02 -13.08
CA ALA A 40 35.26 29.03 -12.65
C ALA A 40 34.18 29.76 -11.85
N ALA A 41 33.01 29.95 -12.49
CA ALA A 41 31.81 30.30 -11.78
C ALA A 41 31.45 29.12 -10.88
N ALA A 42 31.60 29.28 -9.59
CA ALA A 42 31.09 28.37 -8.59
C ALA A 42 29.57 28.29 -8.80
N ALA A 43 29.10 27.17 -9.35
CA ALA A 43 27.70 26.84 -9.32
C ALA A 43 27.30 26.67 -7.84
N GLY A 44 26.69 27.71 -7.30
CA GLY A 44 26.12 27.69 -5.97
C GLY A 44 25.14 26.54 -5.89
N ALA A 45 25.50 25.49 -5.15
CA ALA A 45 24.55 24.48 -4.73
C ALA A 45 23.47 25.22 -3.94
N SER A 46 22.31 25.43 -4.56
CA SER A 46 21.11 25.89 -3.89
C SER A 46 20.73 24.80 -2.90
N THR A 47 21.19 24.96 -1.68
CA THR A 47 20.66 24.18 -0.54
C THR A 47 19.27 24.71 -0.27
N SER A 48 18.28 24.19 -0.99
CA SER A 48 16.90 24.27 -0.53
C SER A 48 16.88 23.66 0.87
N PRO A 49 16.37 24.38 1.89
CA PRO A 49 16.24 23.79 3.21
C PRO A 49 15.39 22.52 3.06
N SER A 50 15.92 21.36 3.51
CA SER A 50 15.13 20.15 3.67
C SER A 50 13.87 20.56 4.44
N PRO A 51 12.67 20.24 3.95
CA PRO A 51 11.47 20.50 4.72
C PRO A 51 11.67 19.81 6.08
N VAL A 52 11.58 20.61 7.14
CA VAL A 52 11.52 20.10 8.51
C VAL A 52 10.47 19.02 8.48
N ALA A 53 10.82 17.79 8.84
CA ALA A 53 9.89 16.65 8.84
C ALA A 53 8.65 17.13 9.59
N ALA A 54 7.51 17.20 8.88
CA ALA A 54 6.28 17.68 9.48
C ALA A 54 5.99 16.80 10.69
N ALA A 55 5.65 17.44 11.82
CA ALA A 55 5.35 16.70 13.06
C ALA A 55 4.34 15.58 12.77
N ARG A 56 4.58 14.41 13.39
CA ARG A 56 3.66 13.29 13.27
C ARG A 56 2.27 13.71 13.75
N PRO A 57 1.20 13.45 12.97
CA PRO A 57 -0.16 13.65 13.45
C PRO A 57 -0.42 12.79 14.70
N ASP A 58 -0.97 13.38 15.73
CA ASP A 58 -1.24 12.77 17.05
C ASP A 58 -2.74 12.59 17.33
N SER A 59 -3.60 13.09 16.46
CA SER A 59 -5.04 12.96 16.56
C SER A 59 -5.65 12.30 15.32
N PRO A 60 -6.84 11.67 15.45
CA PRO A 60 -7.54 11.08 14.31
C PRO A 60 -7.79 12.08 13.17
N TRP A 61 -8.18 13.31 13.50
CA TRP A 61 -8.42 14.35 12.51
C TRP A 61 -7.13 14.76 11.78
N ALA A 62 -6.05 15.04 12.51
CA ALA A 62 -4.79 15.45 11.91
C ALA A 62 -4.22 14.34 10.98
N ALA A 63 -4.31 13.07 11.41
CA ALA A 63 -3.91 11.93 10.60
C ALA A 63 -4.74 11.78 9.32
N PHE A 64 -6.06 11.91 9.45
CA PHE A 64 -6.99 11.86 8.33
C PHE A 64 -6.76 13.01 7.35
N ALA A 65 -6.66 14.24 7.84
CA ALA A 65 -6.40 15.42 7.01
C ALA A 65 -5.10 15.27 6.22
N ARG A 66 -4.01 14.80 6.87
CA ARG A 66 -2.72 14.56 6.20
C ARG A 66 -2.83 13.54 5.07
N LEU A 67 -3.60 12.45 5.25
CA LEU A 67 -3.84 11.47 4.19
C LEU A 67 -4.62 12.08 3.02
N MET A 68 -5.68 12.83 3.32
CA MET A 68 -6.52 13.42 2.27
C MET A 68 -5.77 14.53 1.49
N ASP A 69 -4.92 15.30 2.15
CA ASP A 69 -4.02 16.26 1.50
C ASP A 69 -3.01 15.54 0.57
N GLY A 70 -2.50 14.38 1.00
CA GLY A 70 -1.65 13.53 0.17
C GLY A 70 -2.39 13.01 -1.07
N ASN A 71 -3.63 12.53 -0.90
CA ASN A 71 -4.43 12.10 -2.03
C ASN A 71 -4.80 13.27 -2.97
N LYS A 72 -5.03 14.46 -2.42
CA LYS A 72 -5.22 15.64 -3.26
C LYS A 72 -3.98 15.93 -4.11
N ARG A 73 -2.76 15.83 -3.56
CA ARG A 73 -1.52 16.00 -4.34
C ARG A 73 -1.36 14.92 -5.42
N TRP A 74 -1.76 13.66 -5.12
CA TRP A 74 -1.80 12.57 -6.10
C TRP A 74 -2.72 12.91 -7.28
N VAL A 75 -3.96 13.31 -7.01
CA VAL A 75 -4.95 13.70 -8.02
C VAL A 75 -4.48 14.88 -8.87
N ASP A 76 -3.87 15.88 -8.23
CA ASP A 76 -3.39 17.10 -8.89
C ASP A 76 -2.06 16.89 -9.66
N GLY A 77 -1.42 15.71 -9.57
CA GLY A 77 -0.11 15.44 -10.18
C GLY A 77 1.03 16.25 -9.54
N ARG A 78 0.91 16.63 -8.25
CA ARG A 78 1.85 17.49 -7.52
C ARG A 78 2.44 16.79 -6.30
N LEU A 79 2.86 15.53 -6.49
CA LEU A 79 3.48 14.73 -5.43
C LEU A 79 4.73 15.40 -4.84
N GLN A 80 4.88 15.31 -3.55
CA GLN A 80 6.04 15.84 -2.80
C GLN A 80 7.05 14.76 -2.45
N HIS A 81 6.65 13.49 -2.48
CA HIS A 81 7.49 12.33 -2.14
C HIS A 81 8.19 12.46 -0.77
N PRO A 82 7.46 12.80 0.31
CA PRO A 82 8.06 13.01 1.61
C PRO A 82 8.68 11.72 2.16
N ASP A 83 9.66 11.88 3.06
CA ASP A 83 10.17 10.77 3.88
C ASP A 83 10.65 9.54 3.09
N ARG A 84 11.31 9.74 1.93
CA ARG A 84 11.78 8.65 1.03
C ARG A 84 13.30 8.64 0.83
N ASP A 85 14.03 9.47 1.55
CA ASP A 85 15.48 9.61 1.43
C ASP A 85 16.25 8.67 2.39
N PRO A 86 17.59 8.51 2.20
CA PRO A 86 18.40 7.69 3.08
C PRO A 86 18.41 8.14 4.54
N LYS A 87 18.33 9.44 4.82
CA LYS A 87 18.30 9.96 6.20
C LYS A 87 17.03 9.54 6.93
N ARG A 88 15.89 9.58 6.23
CA ARG A 88 14.64 9.05 6.79
C ARG A 88 14.75 7.58 7.10
N ARG A 89 15.33 6.77 6.20
CA ARG A 89 15.54 5.34 6.42
C ARG A 89 16.40 5.08 7.67
N GLU A 90 17.48 5.83 7.85
CA GLU A 90 18.34 5.74 9.04
C GLU A 90 17.56 6.13 10.30
N PHE A 91 16.80 7.22 10.25
CA PHE A 91 16.00 7.69 11.39
C PHE A 91 14.96 6.66 11.86
N VAL A 92 14.23 6.02 10.91
CA VAL A 92 13.17 5.05 11.26
C VAL A 92 13.68 3.63 11.52
N ALA A 93 14.99 3.37 11.35
CA ALA A 93 15.60 2.09 11.66
C ALA A 93 15.57 1.78 13.17
N GLU A 94 15.67 2.80 14.00
CA GLU A 94 15.68 2.67 15.47
C GLU A 94 14.26 2.67 16.06
N GLU A 95 13.34 3.46 15.49
CA GLU A 95 11.99 3.63 16.00
C GLU A 95 11.01 3.97 14.88
N GLN A 96 9.78 3.43 14.96
CA GLN A 96 8.69 3.79 14.06
C GLN A 96 7.47 4.32 14.82
N LYS A 97 6.85 5.36 14.27
CA LYS A 97 5.62 5.96 14.82
C LYS A 97 4.63 6.28 13.69
N PRO A 98 4.07 5.26 13.02
CA PRO A 98 3.08 5.45 11.97
C PRO A 98 1.83 6.15 12.50
N TYR A 99 1.28 7.08 11.71
CA TYR A 99 0.06 7.81 12.07
C TYR A 99 -1.21 7.22 11.48
N GLY A 100 -1.09 6.21 10.60
CA GLY A 100 -2.23 5.53 9.98
C GLY A 100 -1.99 4.05 9.77
N VAL A 101 -3.08 3.31 9.85
CA VAL A 101 -3.19 1.90 9.44
C VAL A 101 -4.07 1.87 8.20
N ILE A 102 -3.58 1.31 7.09
CA ILE A 102 -4.36 1.15 5.86
C ILE A 102 -4.58 -0.34 5.60
N LEU A 103 -5.84 -0.75 5.61
CA LEU A 103 -6.26 -2.07 5.13
C LEU A 103 -6.80 -1.91 3.71
N SER A 104 -6.12 -2.48 2.71
CA SER A 104 -6.47 -2.29 1.30
C SER A 104 -6.34 -3.58 0.47
N CYS A 105 -6.68 -3.47 -0.82
CA CYS A 105 -6.54 -4.58 -1.77
C CYS A 105 -5.09 -4.79 -2.21
N ILE A 106 -4.74 -6.06 -2.55
CA ILE A 106 -3.45 -6.40 -3.20
C ILE A 106 -3.32 -5.88 -4.63
N ASP A 107 -4.38 -5.32 -5.22
CA ASP A 107 -4.40 -4.81 -6.59
C ASP A 107 -3.21 -3.88 -6.83
N SER A 108 -2.40 -4.18 -7.86
CA SER A 108 -1.15 -3.45 -8.16
C SER A 108 -1.34 -1.95 -8.45
N ARG A 109 -2.57 -1.55 -8.78
CA ARG A 109 -2.92 -0.15 -9.13
C ARG A 109 -3.24 0.71 -7.91
N VAL A 110 -3.29 0.13 -6.70
CA VAL A 110 -3.72 0.82 -5.48
C VAL A 110 -2.72 0.74 -4.32
N PRO A 111 -1.43 1.08 -4.54
CA PRO A 111 -0.45 1.14 -3.45
C PRO A 111 -0.71 2.35 -2.55
N PRO A 112 -1.09 2.16 -1.27
CA PRO A 112 -1.52 3.27 -0.39
C PRO A 112 -0.47 4.37 -0.24
N GLU A 113 0.80 4.00 -0.17
CA GLU A 113 1.89 4.95 0.01
C GLU A 113 2.01 5.96 -1.15
N LEU A 114 1.65 5.53 -2.37
CA LEU A 114 1.61 6.42 -3.53
C LEU A 114 0.32 7.26 -3.55
N LEU A 115 -0.83 6.61 -3.30
CA LEU A 115 -2.15 7.26 -3.34
C LEU A 115 -2.28 8.39 -2.32
N PHE A 116 -1.58 8.27 -1.18
CA PHE A 116 -1.58 9.24 -0.11
C PHE A 116 -0.29 10.06 -0.02
N ASP A 117 0.62 9.94 -1.00
CA ASP A 117 1.90 10.66 -1.06
C ASP A 117 2.63 10.65 0.29
N THR A 118 2.86 9.44 0.83
CA THR A 118 3.50 9.19 2.11
C THR A 118 4.88 8.54 1.94
N GLY A 119 5.62 8.38 3.02
CA GLY A 119 6.95 7.81 3.02
C GLY A 119 7.21 6.76 4.09
N LEU A 120 8.47 6.47 4.32
CA LEU A 120 8.93 5.44 5.26
C LEU A 120 8.50 5.77 6.70
N GLY A 121 7.86 4.79 7.37
CA GLY A 121 7.44 4.90 8.75
C GLY A 121 6.17 5.73 8.98
N ASP A 122 5.48 6.16 7.93
CA ASP A 122 4.24 6.93 8.02
C ASP A 122 3.01 6.04 8.26
N LEU A 123 2.98 4.87 7.63
CA LEU A 123 1.81 3.98 7.62
C LEU A 123 2.17 2.54 7.97
N PHE A 124 1.26 1.85 8.67
CA PHE A 124 1.14 0.40 8.62
C PHE A 124 0.20 0.03 7.47
N VAL A 125 0.63 -0.86 6.56
CA VAL A 125 -0.16 -1.23 5.38
C VAL A 125 -0.38 -2.73 5.34
N MET A 126 -1.65 -3.16 5.38
CA MET A 126 -2.08 -4.53 5.16
C MET A 126 -2.83 -4.60 3.82
N ARG A 127 -2.50 -5.60 2.99
CA ARG A 127 -3.11 -5.78 1.68
C ARG A 127 -3.49 -7.23 1.44
N THR A 128 -4.78 -7.47 1.20
CA THR A 128 -5.34 -8.79 0.88
C THR A 128 -6.22 -8.71 -0.35
N GLY A 129 -6.54 -9.85 -0.99
CA GLY A 129 -7.49 -9.87 -2.10
C GLY A 129 -8.85 -9.30 -1.65
N GLY A 130 -9.31 -8.18 -2.28
CA GLY A 130 -10.55 -7.53 -1.90
C GLY A 130 -10.58 -6.95 -0.48
N GLN A 131 -9.45 -6.66 0.14
CA GLN A 131 -9.29 -6.21 1.54
C GLN A 131 -10.06 -7.08 2.56
N VAL A 132 -10.15 -8.39 2.29
CA VAL A 132 -10.78 -9.33 3.23
C VAL A 132 -9.95 -9.47 4.50
N VAL A 133 -10.62 -9.74 5.61
CA VAL A 133 -10.00 -9.90 6.93
C VAL A 133 -10.11 -11.33 7.44
N GLY A 134 -9.04 -11.76 8.10
CA GLY A 134 -9.00 -12.97 8.90
C GLY A 134 -8.26 -12.67 10.21
N PRO A 135 -8.13 -13.61 11.14
CA PRO A 135 -7.55 -13.34 12.46
C PRO A 135 -6.18 -12.66 12.43
N VAL A 136 -5.28 -13.09 11.54
CA VAL A 136 -3.93 -12.50 11.39
C VAL A 136 -3.99 -11.06 10.88
N VAL A 137 -4.89 -10.77 9.92
CA VAL A 137 -5.08 -9.44 9.36
C VAL A 137 -5.68 -8.51 10.41
N VAL A 138 -6.70 -8.97 11.16
CA VAL A 138 -7.30 -8.18 12.25
C VAL A 138 -6.24 -7.85 13.30
N GLY A 139 -5.47 -8.83 13.78
CA GLY A 139 -4.38 -8.59 14.72
C GLY A 139 -3.33 -7.62 14.20
N SER A 140 -3.03 -7.65 12.89
CA SER A 140 -2.12 -6.69 12.27
C SER A 140 -2.70 -5.27 12.22
N VAL A 141 -4.01 -5.12 12.04
CA VAL A 141 -4.71 -3.83 12.13
C VAL A 141 -4.71 -3.30 13.55
N GLU A 142 -4.99 -4.17 14.54
CA GLU A 142 -4.99 -3.84 15.97
C GLU A 142 -3.61 -3.39 16.47
N TYR A 143 -2.53 -3.95 15.89
CA TYR A 143 -1.16 -3.67 16.30
C TYR A 143 -0.85 -2.17 16.31
N GLY A 144 -1.23 -1.42 15.28
CA GLY A 144 -0.95 0.01 15.19
C GLY A 144 -1.53 0.82 16.35
N PRO A 145 -2.85 0.82 16.58
CA PRO A 145 -3.47 1.53 17.69
C PRO A 145 -2.98 1.05 19.06
N MET A 146 -2.86 -0.27 19.25
CA MET A 146 -2.59 -0.85 20.58
C MET A 146 -1.12 -0.72 21.00
N THR A 147 -0.17 -0.72 20.06
CA THR A 147 1.27 -0.72 20.40
C THR A 147 1.96 0.60 20.11
N SER A 148 1.53 1.31 19.07
CA SER A 148 2.18 2.53 18.59
C SER A 148 1.32 3.79 18.74
N GLY A 149 0.11 3.67 19.32
CA GLY A 149 -0.83 4.77 19.47
C GLY A 149 -1.22 5.39 18.13
N THR A 150 -1.35 4.57 17.07
CA THR A 150 -1.77 5.03 15.74
C THR A 150 -3.23 5.47 15.78
N PRO A 151 -3.55 6.75 15.49
CA PRO A 151 -4.88 7.30 15.74
C PRO A 151 -5.90 7.04 14.63
N LEU A 152 -5.50 6.41 13.51
CA LEU A 152 -6.37 6.28 12.34
C LEU A 152 -6.25 4.90 11.71
N ILE A 153 -7.40 4.28 11.40
CA ILE A 153 -7.51 3.11 10.52
C ILE A 153 -8.34 3.51 9.31
N VAL A 154 -7.89 3.18 8.09
CA VAL A 154 -8.64 3.34 6.85
C VAL A 154 -8.83 1.98 6.19
N VAL A 155 -10.08 1.58 5.97
CA VAL A 155 -10.45 0.45 5.13
C VAL A 155 -10.67 0.99 3.72
N LEU A 156 -9.72 0.72 2.83
CA LEU A 156 -9.66 1.29 1.49
C LEU A 156 -9.97 0.21 0.44
N GLY A 157 -11.18 0.23 -0.11
CA GLY A 157 -11.51 -0.51 -1.31
C GLY A 157 -11.33 0.33 -2.57
N HIS A 158 -11.58 -0.25 -3.73
CA HIS A 158 -11.34 0.45 -4.98
C HIS A 158 -12.26 0.02 -6.12
N GLN A 159 -12.39 0.89 -7.09
CA GLN A 159 -13.14 0.68 -8.32
C GLN A 159 -12.61 -0.53 -9.11
N ARG A 160 -13.50 -1.30 -9.72
CA ARG A 160 -13.17 -2.46 -10.57
C ARG A 160 -12.24 -3.47 -9.88
N CYS A 161 -12.52 -3.80 -8.62
CA CYS A 161 -11.76 -4.77 -7.86
C CYS A 161 -11.94 -6.18 -8.45
N GLY A 162 -10.83 -6.78 -8.93
CA GLY A 162 -10.85 -8.11 -9.54
C GLY A 162 -11.25 -9.22 -8.57
N ALA A 163 -10.82 -9.13 -7.30
CA ALA A 163 -11.17 -10.11 -6.28
C ALA A 163 -12.68 -10.07 -5.94
N VAL A 164 -13.25 -8.87 -5.79
CA VAL A 164 -14.71 -8.72 -5.54
C VAL A 164 -15.51 -9.18 -6.74
N LYS A 165 -15.05 -8.88 -7.97
CA LYS A 165 -15.71 -9.35 -9.19
C LYS A 165 -15.72 -10.88 -9.27
N ALA A 166 -14.59 -11.52 -9.06
CA ALA A 166 -14.51 -12.99 -9.08
C ALA A 166 -15.41 -13.64 -8.02
N ALA A 167 -15.41 -13.10 -6.80
CA ALA A 167 -16.29 -13.57 -5.73
C ALA A 167 -17.78 -13.36 -6.06
N TYR A 168 -18.14 -12.17 -6.58
CA TYR A 168 -19.51 -11.88 -6.99
C TYR A 168 -20.02 -12.87 -8.05
N GLU A 169 -19.22 -13.12 -9.11
CA GLU A 169 -19.59 -14.05 -10.19
C GLU A 169 -19.72 -15.49 -9.66
N ALA A 170 -18.79 -15.93 -8.81
CA ALA A 170 -18.82 -17.26 -8.22
C ALA A 170 -20.06 -17.47 -7.33
N LEU A 171 -20.34 -16.53 -6.43
CA LEU A 171 -21.50 -16.59 -5.51
C LEU A 171 -22.83 -16.49 -6.27
N ARG A 172 -22.93 -15.63 -7.28
CA ARG A 172 -24.11 -15.51 -8.13
C ARG A 172 -24.40 -16.81 -8.89
N ASP A 173 -23.37 -17.45 -9.43
CA ASP A 173 -23.50 -18.63 -10.30
C ASP A 173 -23.49 -19.95 -9.50
N GLY A 174 -23.31 -19.91 -8.17
CA GLY A 174 -23.17 -21.08 -7.31
C GLY A 174 -21.95 -21.94 -7.67
N LYS A 175 -20.86 -21.32 -8.10
CA LYS A 175 -19.61 -21.99 -8.48
C LYS A 175 -18.51 -21.74 -7.47
N GLU A 176 -17.64 -22.73 -7.28
CA GLU A 176 -16.47 -22.59 -6.45
C GLU A 176 -15.30 -21.95 -7.22
N LEU A 177 -14.50 -21.15 -6.52
CA LEU A 177 -13.22 -20.66 -7.02
C LEU A 177 -12.11 -21.68 -6.73
N PRO A 178 -11.05 -21.74 -7.57
CA PRO A 178 -9.99 -22.71 -7.39
C PRO A 178 -9.12 -22.43 -6.16
N GLY A 179 -8.79 -23.48 -5.41
CA GLY A 179 -7.85 -23.43 -4.30
C GLY A 179 -8.25 -22.42 -3.21
N ASN A 180 -7.27 -21.71 -2.69
CA ASN A 180 -7.49 -20.71 -1.63
C ASN A 180 -8.21 -19.43 -2.09
N LEU A 181 -8.47 -19.25 -3.39
CA LEU A 181 -9.32 -18.16 -3.85
C LEU A 181 -10.74 -18.28 -3.32
N GLN A 182 -11.20 -19.52 -3.04
CA GLN A 182 -12.50 -19.76 -2.40
C GLN A 182 -12.63 -19.04 -1.06
N SER A 183 -11.58 -19.02 -0.23
CA SER A 183 -11.62 -18.31 1.05
C SER A 183 -11.87 -16.78 0.91
N ILE A 184 -11.50 -16.19 -0.24
CA ILE A 184 -11.83 -14.79 -0.53
C ILE A 184 -13.32 -14.65 -0.84
N ALA A 185 -13.90 -15.56 -1.63
CA ALA A 185 -15.32 -15.57 -1.93
C ALA A 185 -16.16 -15.79 -0.65
N ASP A 186 -15.75 -16.73 0.19
CA ASP A 186 -16.42 -17.01 1.48
C ASP A 186 -16.41 -15.77 2.39
N ALA A 187 -15.28 -15.08 2.49
CA ALA A 187 -15.16 -13.85 3.28
C ALA A 187 -16.00 -12.68 2.72
N LEU A 188 -16.29 -12.69 1.42
CA LEU A 188 -17.09 -11.69 0.73
C LEU A 188 -18.59 -12.04 0.66
N ALA A 189 -18.99 -13.28 1.02
CA ALA A 189 -20.37 -13.72 0.95
C ALA A 189 -21.36 -12.81 1.72
N PRO A 190 -21.07 -12.29 2.93
CA PRO A 190 -21.98 -11.38 3.60
C PRO A 190 -22.24 -10.07 2.83
N ALA A 191 -21.23 -9.57 2.11
CA ALA A 191 -21.39 -8.38 1.27
C ALA A 191 -22.20 -8.68 0.00
N TYR A 192 -22.04 -9.87 -0.57
CA TYR A 192 -22.86 -10.36 -1.68
C TYR A 192 -24.33 -10.47 -1.28
N GLU A 193 -24.63 -11.12 -0.15
CA GLU A 193 -26.00 -11.30 0.36
C GLU A 193 -26.70 -9.94 0.61
N GLU A 194 -25.98 -8.96 1.16
CA GLU A 194 -26.52 -7.62 1.35
C GLU A 194 -26.79 -6.92 0.03
N THR A 195 -25.84 -7.01 -0.90
CA THR A 195 -25.96 -6.38 -2.24
C THR A 195 -27.12 -7.00 -3.04
N ALA A 196 -27.32 -8.31 -2.93
CA ALA A 196 -28.37 -9.02 -3.66
C ALA A 196 -29.80 -8.60 -3.26
N LYS A 197 -30.00 -7.95 -2.13
CA LYS A 197 -31.32 -7.42 -1.70
C LYS A 197 -31.78 -6.22 -2.54
N GLY A 198 -30.86 -5.55 -3.26
CA GLY A 198 -31.13 -4.37 -4.05
C GLY A 198 -30.96 -4.58 -5.56
N LYS A 199 -31.35 -3.58 -6.34
CA LYS A 199 -31.03 -3.49 -7.77
C LYS A 199 -29.95 -2.44 -7.96
N HIS A 200 -28.83 -2.81 -8.59
CA HIS A 200 -27.68 -1.94 -8.78
C HIS A 200 -27.31 -1.91 -10.27
N ALA A 201 -26.96 -0.72 -10.77
CA ALA A 201 -26.44 -0.56 -12.14
C ALA A 201 -25.10 -1.29 -12.31
N ASP A 202 -24.25 -1.21 -11.28
CA ASP A 202 -23.01 -1.99 -11.15
C ASP A 202 -23.03 -2.75 -9.79
N PRO A 203 -23.44 -4.02 -9.80
CA PRO A 203 -23.53 -4.80 -8.57
C PRO A 203 -22.16 -5.14 -7.97
N VAL A 204 -21.09 -5.19 -8.77
CA VAL A 204 -19.71 -5.41 -8.27
C VAL A 204 -19.20 -4.18 -7.50
N ASP A 205 -19.46 -2.98 -8.03
CA ASP A 205 -19.14 -1.73 -7.32
C ASP A 205 -19.96 -1.60 -6.02
N ALA A 206 -21.26 -1.90 -6.08
CA ALA A 206 -22.13 -1.89 -4.91
C ALA A 206 -21.63 -2.88 -3.84
N MET A 207 -21.29 -4.11 -4.20
CA MET A 207 -20.72 -5.11 -3.30
C MET A 207 -19.38 -4.64 -2.70
N THR A 208 -18.53 -3.99 -3.51
CA THR A 208 -17.28 -3.41 -3.03
C THR A 208 -17.52 -2.41 -1.91
N ARG A 209 -18.45 -1.47 -2.09
CA ARG A 209 -18.80 -0.44 -1.11
C ARG A 209 -19.45 -1.03 0.16
N VAL A 210 -20.32 -2.01 -0.02
CA VAL A 210 -20.92 -2.75 1.11
C VAL A 210 -19.85 -3.42 1.93
N HIS A 211 -18.91 -4.15 1.30
CA HIS A 211 -17.83 -4.85 2.00
C HIS A 211 -16.90 -3.89 2.76
N ILE A 212 -16.50 -2.77 2.16
CA ILE A 212 -15.71 -1.74 2.84
C ILE A 212 -16.40 -1.27 4.12
N ASN A 213 -17.70 -0.97 4.04
CA ASN A 213 -18.48 -0.49 5.16
C ASN A 213 -18.67 -1.54 6.26
N GLN A 214 -18.94 -2.80 5.88
CA GLN A 214 -19.05 -3.92 6.82
C GLN A 214 -17.72 -4.17 7.56
N THR A 215 -16.60 -4.17 6.84
CA THR A 215 -15.27 -4.33 7.43
C THR A 215 -14.95 -3.20 8.40
N ALA A 216 -15.19 -1.95 8.03
CA ALA A 216 -14.97 -0.81 8.91
C ALA A 216 -15.89 -0.82 10.13
N ALA A 217 -17.16 -1.23 9.98
CA ALA A 217 -18.10 -1.39 11.09
C ALA A 217 -17.64 -2.49 12.05
N GLY A 218 -17.17 -3.64 11.52
CA GLY A 218 -16.60 -4.71 12.32
C GLY A 218 -15.39 -4.25 13.15
N LEU A 219 -14.49 -3.47 12.56
CA LEU A 219 -13.34 -2.90 13.27
C LEU A 219 -13.76 -1.87 14.34
N ARG A 220 -14.77 -1.04 14.09
CA ARG A 220 -15.30 -0.10 15.09
C ARG A 220 -15.93 -0.81 16.29
N SER A 221 -16.54 -1.97 16.07
CA SER A 221 -17.14 -2.81 17.12
C SER A 221 -16.22 -3.85 17.71
N ASN A 222 -15.00 -3.97 17.19
CA ASN A 222 -13.99 -4.89 17.72
C ASN A 222 -13.73 -4.60 19.20
N LYS A 223 -13.70 -5.64 20.05
CA LYS A 223 -13.63 -5.50 21.52
C LYS A 223 -12.43 -4.68 22.02
N ASP A 224 -11.30 -4.75 21.31
CA ASP A 224 -10.05 -4.11 21.72
C ASP A 224 -9.92 -2.68 21.14
N LEU A 225 -10.55 -2.40 19.99
CA LEU A 225 -10.56 -1.07 19.34
C LEU A 225 -11.73 -0.18 19.76
N ALA A 226 -12.89 -0.76 20.06
CA ALA A 226 -14.11 0.00 20.38
C ALA A 226 -13.94 1.00 21.56
N PRO A 227 -13.21 0.67 22.64
CA PRO A 227 -12.95 1.64 23.71
C PRO A 227 -12.19 2.88 23.23
N MET A 228 -11.21 2.71 22.34
CA MET A 228 -10.40 3.80 21.76
C MET A 228 -11.25 4.66 20.81
N VAL A 229 -12.10 4.01 19.99
CA VAL A 229 -13.05 4.72 19.10
C VAL A 229 -14.06 5.54 19.92
N LYS A 230 -14.62 4.96 21.00
CA LYS A 230 -15.57 5.63 21.88
C LYS A 230 -14.96 6.84 22.59
N LYS A 231 -13.68 6.75 22.94
CA LYS A 231 -12.95 7.85 23.61
C LYS A 231 -12.56 8.97 22.63
N GLY A 232 -12.56 8.69 21.32
CA GLY A 232 -12.08 9.62 20.29
C GLY A 232 -10.58 9.59 20.04
N ASP A 233 -9.85 8.62 20.62
CA ASP A 233 -8.42 8.42 20.41
C ASP A 233 -8.14 7.70 19.06
N LEU A 234 -9.14 7.01 18.50
CA LEU A 234 -9.04 6.26 17.25
C LEU A 234 -10.23 6.55 16.34
N ALA A 235 -9.97 6.85 15.07
CA ALA A 235 -10.99 6.81 14.02
C ALA A 235 -10.81 5.59 13.11
N VAL A 236 -11.93 4.97 12.71
CA VAL A 236 -11.97 3.92 11.68
C VAL A 236 -12.81 4.42 10.52
N VAL A 237 -12.17 4.68 9.40
CA VAL A 237 -12.77 5.28 8.20
C VAL A 237 -12.95 4.21 7.13
N SER A 238 -14.11 4.17 6.49
CA SER A 238 -14.32 3.44 5.23
C SER A 238 -14.15 4.39 4.06
N ALA A 239 -13.34 3.99 3.06
CA ALA A 239 -13.00 4.82 1.92
C ALA A 239 -12.94 4.01 0.62
N TYR A 240 -13.18 4.67 -0.50
CA TYR A 240 -13.22 4.09 -1.82
C TYR A 240 -12.35 4.86 -2.80
N TYR A 241 -11.40 4.18 -3.44
CA TYR A 241 -10.51 4.77 -4.43
C TYR A 241 -11.05 4.60 -5.85
N SER A 242 -11.19 5.69 -6.58
CA SER A 242 -11.53 5.69 -7.99
C SER A 242 -10.28 5.53 -8.85
N LEU A 243 -10.22 4.45 -9.65
CA LEU A 243 -9.15 4.24 -10.63
C LEU A 243 -9.18 5.27 -11.78
N ASP A 244 -10.36 5.84 -12.04
CA ASP A 244 -10.52 6.80 -13.14
C ASP A 244 -10.01 8.20 -12.79
N THR A 245 -10.16 8.59 -11.52
CA THR A 245 -9.85 9.95 -11.09
C THR A 245 -8.67 10.06 -10.13
N GLY A 246 -8.23 8.94 -9.54
CA GLY A 246 -7.23 8.93 -8.49
C GLY A 246 -7.73 9.42 -7.13
N ARG A 247 -9.03 9.75 -7.00
CA ARG A 247 -9.63 10.27 -5.76
C ARG A 247 -9.95 9.15 -4.78
N VAL A 248 -9.79 9.46 -3.52
CA VAL A 248 -10.31 8.68 -2.40
C VAL A 248 -11.55 9.38 -1.87
N ASP A 249 -12.71 8.71 -2.01
CA ASP A 249 -13.99 9.17 -1.49
C ASP A 249 -14.26 8.50 -0.14
N VAL A 250 -14.58 9.29 0.87
CA VAL A 250 -14.94 8.77 2.19
C VAL A 250 -16.38 8.28 2.16
N LEU A 251 -16.60 7.06 2.63
CA LEU A 251 -17.94 6.48 2.73
C LEU A 251 -18.54 6.71 4.12
N THR A 252 -17.80 6.37 5.19
CA THR A 252 -18.26 6.58 6.58
C THR A 252 -17.07 6.80 7.53
N GLY A 253 -17.34 7.36 8.71
CA GLY A 253 -16.40 7.37 9.84
C GLY A 253 -15.31 8.43 9.77
N ALA A 254 -15.41 9.44 8.91
CA ALA A 254 -14.49 10.56 8.94
C ALA A 254 -14.51 11.24 10.32
N PRO A 255 -13.34 11.48 10.95
CA PRO A 255 -13.29 12.25 12.19
C PRO A 255 -13.60 13.71 11.93
N SER A 256 -14.14 14.39 12.92
CA SER A 256 -14.31 15.85 12.93
C SER A 256 -13.06 16.56 13.43
N ALA A 257 -12.88 17.82 13.03
CA ALA A 257 -11.81 18.71 13.53
C ALA A 257 -11.92 18.98 15.02
#